data_b88eb5b4761c16d55032212bef286e2c
#
_entry.id   b88eb5b4761c16d55032212bef286e2c
#
_cell.length_a   1.000
_cell.length_b   1.000
_cell.length_c   1.000
_cell.angle_alpha   90.00
_cell.angle_beta   90.00
_cell.angle_gamma   90.00
#
_symmetry.space_group_name_H-M   'P 1'
#
loop_
_entity.id
_entity.type
_entity.pdbx_description
1 polymer ?
#
loop_
_entity_poly.entity_id
_entity_poly.type
_entity_poly.pdbx_seq_one_letter_code
_entity_poly.pdbx_strand_id
1 'polypeptide(L)'
;IQPEQRLTLLARIRQALLPGGALILSEKLRFEDNQQHELLGELHIAFKRANGYSELEIAQKRSAIEKVMLPDSLEQHRERLLAAGFSQVVPWFQCLNFASLIALP
;
A
#
# COMPACT_ATOMS: atom_id res chain seq x y z
N ILE A 1 10.93 5.12 -0.41
CA ILE A 1 11.33 5.17 1.01
C ILE A 1 11.68 3.78 1.48
N GLN A 2 12.82 3.65 2.11
CA GLN A 2 13.27 2.37 2.66
C GLN A 2 12.34 1.93 3.80
N PRO A 3 12.12 0.61 3.97
CA PRO A 3 11.19 0.12 5.00
C PRO A 3 11.48 0.64 6.41
N GLU A 4 12.75 0.76 6.78
CA GLU A 4 13.15 1.24 8.10
C GLU A 4 12.85 2.73 8.32
N GLN A 5 12.59 3.49 7.26
CA GLN A 5 12.27 4.92 7.33
C GLN A 5 10.77 5.19 7.33
N ARG A 6 9.96 4.18 7.02
CA ARG A 6 8.50 4.34 6.89
C ARG A 6 7.84 4.77 8.20
N LEU A 7 8.22 4.14 9.29
CA LEU A 7 7.68 4.50 10.62
C LEU A 7 8.01 5.93 10.99
N THR A 8 9.24 6.36 10.77
CA THR A 8 9.69 7.73 11.06
C THR A 8 8.90 8.75 10.26
N LEU A 9 8.69 8.49 8.97
CA LEU A 9 7.91 9.37 8.12
C LEU A 9 6.45 9.48 8.60
N LEU A 10 5.83 8.35 8.90
CA LEU A 10 4.44 8.33 9.36
C LEU A 10 4.28 9.04 10.72
N ALA A 11 5.24 8.89 11.61
CA ALA A 11 5.24 9.60 12.89
C ALA A 11 5.33 11.11 12.70
N ARG A 12 6.15 11.58 11.76
CA ARG A 12 6.23 13.00 11.41
C ARG A 12 4.94 13.54 10.83
N ILE A 13 4.30 12.77 9.95
CA ILE A 13 3.00 13.13 9.38
C ILE A 13 1.96 13.23 10.51
N ARG A 14 1.95 12.27 11.41
CA ARG A 14 1.03 12.28 12.55
C ARG A 14 1.19 13.55 13.41
N GLN A 15 2.41 13.96 13.69
CA GLN A 15 2.70 15.15 14.46
C GLN A 15 2.28 16.43 13.73
N ALA A 16 2.32 16.45 12.43
CA ALA A 16 1.94 17.59 11.60
C ALA A 16 0.44 17.74 11.40
N LEU A 17 -0.36 16.70 11.69
CA LEU A 17 -1.80 16.75 11.50
C LEU A 17 -2.46 17.63 12.56
N LEU A 18 -3.35 18.50 12.10
CA LEU A 18 -4.19 19.31 12.97
C LEU A 18 -5.32 18.48 13.57
N PRO A 19 -5.92 18.90 14.68
CA PRO A 19 -7.12 18.24 15.22
C PRO A 19 -8.21 18.17 14.15
N GLY A 20 -8.80 17.00 13.99
CA GLY A 20 -9.79 16.73 12.94
C GLY A 20 -9.22 16.35 11.59
N GLY A 21 -7.89 16.37 11.44
CA GLY A 21 -7.24 15.90 10.22
C GLY A 21 -7.21 14.38 10.12
N ALA A 22 -6.89 13.89 8.94
CA ALA A 22 -6.75 12.46 8.68
C ALA A 22 -5.67 12.22 7.62
N LEU A 23 -5.03 11.06 7.71
CA LEU A 23 -4.12 10.58 6.66
C LEU A 23 -4.84 9.52 5.85
N ILE A 24 -4.78 9.65 4.53
CA ILE A 24 -5.21 8.60 3.62
C ILE A 24 -3.96 7.97 3.03
N LEU A 25 -3.75 6.69 3.32
CA LEU A 25 -2.62 5.92 2.81
C LEU A 25 -3.12 4.89 1.81
N SER A 26 -2.62 4.95 0.59
CA SER A 26 -2.95 3.98 -0.45
C SER A 26 -1.68 3.24 -0.84
N GLU A 27 -1.70 1.91 -0.70
CA GLU A 27 -0.51 1.10 -0.88
C GLU A 27 -0.83 -0.21 -1.59
N LYS A 28 0.17 -0.72 -2.31
CA LYS A 28 0.16 -2.08 -2.82
C LYS A 28 0.36 -3.05 -1.66
N LEU A 29 -0.43 -4.13 -1.68
CA LEU A 29 -0.39 -5.13 -0.61
C LEU A 29 0.36 -6.38 -1.02
N ARG A 30 1.01 -7.00 -0.05
CA ARG A 30 1.46 -8.38 -0.13
C ARG A 30 0.49 -9.25 0.66
N PHE A 31 0.08 -10.35 0.07
CA PHE A 31 -0.76 -11.34 0.74
C PHE A 31 0.12 -12.45 1.29
N GLU A 32 -0.17 -12.91 2.52
CA GLU A 32 0.60 -13.97 3.16
C GLU A 32 0.40 -15.31 2.46
N ASP A 33 -0.81 -15.57 1.96
CA ASP A 33 -1.09 -16.74 1.15
C ASP A 33 -0.51 -16.53 -0.26
N ASN A 34 0.41 -17.39 -0.67
CA ASN A 34 1.07 -17.25 -1.96
C ASN A 34 0.12 -17.36 -3.14
N GLN A 35 -0.91 -18.22 -3.05
CA GLN A 35 -1.90 -18.36 -4.12
C GLN A 35 -2.74 -17.11 -4.26
N GLN A 36 -3.16 -16.51 -3.14
CA GLN A 36 -3.89 -15.25 -3.17
C GLN A 36 -3.04 -14.10 -3.69
N HIS A 37 -1.78 -14.05 -3.30
CA HIS A 37 -0.85 -13.03 -3.76
C HIS A 37 -0.66 -13.11 -5.29
N GLU A 38 -0.43 -14.31 -5.83
CA GLU A 38 -0.28 -14.51 -7.26
C GLU A 38 -1.57 -14.22 -8.03
N LEU A 39 -2.71 -14.70 -7.52
CA LEU A 39 -4.01 -14.48 -8.14
C LEU A 39 -4.31 -12.99 -8.28
N LEU A 40 -4.18 -12.24 -7.20
CA LEU A 40 -4.48 -10.82 -7.21
C LEU A 40 -3.46 -10.02 -8.03
N GLY A 41 -2.21 -10.45 -8.06
CA GLY A 41 -1.20 -9.88 -8.94
C GLY A 41 -1.52 -10.08 -10.42
N GLU A 42 -1.96 -11.27 -10.79
CA GLU A 42 -2.36 -11.59 -12.17
C GLU A 42 -3.63 -10.83 -12.57
N LEU A 43 -4.61 -10.72 -11.66
CA LEU A 43 -5.82 -9.93 -11.91
C LEU A 43 -5.49 -8.46 -12.12
N HIS A 44 -4.54 -7.92 -11.38
CA HIS A 44 -4.09 -6.55 -11.56
C HIS A 44 -3.43 -6.36 -12.93
N ILE A 45 -2.60 -7.31 -13.37
CA ILE A 45 -2.01 -7.29 -14.71
C ILE A 45 -3.09 -7.37 -15.79
N ALA A 46 -4.07 -8.27 -15.63
CA ALA A 46 -5.19 -8.39 -16.56
C ALA A 46 -5.99 -7.09 -16.65
N PHE A 47 -6.21 -6.42 -15.51
CA PHE A 47 -6.85 -5.11 -15.46
C PHE A 47 -6.07 -4.07 -16.26
N LYS A 48 -4.75 -4.04 -16.13
CA LYS A 48 -3.89 -3.13 -16.90
C LYS A 48 -4.00 -3.40 -18.40
N ARG A 49 -3.97 -4.65 -18.82
CA ARG A 49 -4.14 -5.03 -20.23
C ARG A 49 -5.47 -4.54 -20.78
N ALA A 50 -6.54 -4.75 -20.03
CA ALA A 50 -7.88 -4.31 -20.43
C ALA A 50 -7.99 -2.78 -20.56
N ASN A 51 -7.13 -2.04 -19.87
CA ASN A 51 -7.08 -0.57 -19.92
C ASN A 51 -6.02 -0.03 -20.87
N GLY A 52 -5.51 -0.84 -21.79
CA GLY A 52 -4.67 -0.40 -22.90
C GLY A 52 -3.17 -0.43 -22.63
N TYR A 53 -2.70 -0.97 -21.51
CA TYR A 53 -1.27 -1.16 -21.30
C TYR A 53 -0.72 -2.25 -22.19
N SER A 54 0.41 -2.01 -22.85
CA SER A 54 1.10 -3.02 -23.63
C SER A 54 1.83 -4.00 -22.70
N GLU A 55 2.13 -5.19 -23.24
CA GLU A 55 2.92 -6.19 -22.48
C GLU A 55 4.29 -5.65 -22.08
N LEU A 56 4.93 -4.86 -22.92
CA LEU A 56 6.21 -4.25 -22.61
C LEU A 56 6.08 -3.24 -21.47
N GLU A 57 5.06 -2.37 -21.48
CA GLU A 57 4.80 -1.42 -20.42
C GLU A 57 4.55 -2.10 -19.08
N ILE A 58 3.77 -3.18 -19.09
CA ILE A 58 3.49 -3.97 -17.88
C ILE A 58 4.77 -4.57 -17.33
N ALA A 59 5.60 -5.16 -18.19
CA ALA A 59 6.86 -5.77 -17.78
C ALA A 59 7.85 -4.73 -17.23
N GLN A 60 7.96 -3.57 -17.85
CA GLN A 60 8.85 -2.50 -17.41
C GLN A 60 8.43 -1.94 -16.04
N LYS A 61 7.15 -1.68 -15.85
CA LYS A 61 6.63 -1.21 -14.54
C LYS A 61 6.80 -2.25 -13.45
N ARG A 62 6.56 -3.51 -13.77
CA ARG A 62 6.73 -4.61 -12.82
C ARG A 62 8.18 -4.72 -12.35
N SER A 63 9.14 -4.69 -13.27
CA SER A 63 10.56 -4.72 -12.93
C SER A 63 10.97 -3.52 -12.07
N ALA A 64 10.51 -2.32 -12.41
CA ALA A 64 10.82 -1.11 -11.63
C ALA A 64 10.25 -1.20 -10.22
N ILE A 65 9.02 -1.67 -10.07
CA ILE A 65 8.35 -1.82 -8.76
C ILE A 65 9.06 -2.88 -7.92
N GLU A 66 9.41 -4.03 -8.48
CA GLU A 66 10.11 -5.09 -7.77
C GLU A 66 11.46 -4.64 -7.22
N LYS A 67 12.14 -3.71 -7.89
CA LYS A 67 13.42 -3.17 -7.43
C LYS A 67 13.28 -2.10 -6.36
N VAL A 68 12.21 -1.32 -6.37
CA VAL A 68 12.09 -0.11 -5.56
C VAL A 68 11.05 -0.27 -4.46
N MET A 69 9.99 -1.02 -4.69
CA MET A 69 8.89 -1.20 -3.74
C MET A 69 8.98 -2.56 -3.06
N LEU A 70 9.03 -2.54 -1.74
CA LEU A 70 8.91 -3.72 -0.90
C LEU A 70 7.51 -3.69 -0.28
N PRO A 71 6.52 -4.36 -0.91
CA PRO A 71 5.15 -4.28 -0.42
C PRO A 71 4.99 -5.01 0.91
N ASP A 72 4.19 -4.44 1.79
CA ASP A 72 3.81 -5.02 3.06
C ASP A 72 2.37 -5.52 2.99
N SER A 73 2.00 -6.39 3.93
CA SER A 73 0.62 -6.84 4.08
C SER A 73 -0.25 -5.70 4.65
N LEU A 74 -1.57 -5.86 4.54
CA LEU A 74 -2.52 -4.91 5.12
C LEU A 74 -2.28 -4.76 6.64
N GLU A 75 -2.06 -5.87 7.34
CA GLU A 75 -1.84 -5.86 8.77
C GLU A 75 -0.54 -5.15 9.15
N GLN A 76 0.52 -5.31 8.36
CA GLN A 76 1.79 -4.60 8.59
C GLN A 76 1.62 -3.09 8.42
N HIS A 77 0.88 -2.65 7.42
CA HIS A 77 0.57 -1.22 7.25
C HIS A 77 -0.22 -0.68 8.43
N ARG A 78 -1.23 -1.42 8.87
CA ARG A 78 -2.06 -1.04 10.00
C ARG A 78 -1.25 -0.92 11.29
N GLU A 79 -0.44 -1.93 11.60
CA GLU A 79 0.42 -1.94 12.79
C GLU A 79 1.40 -0.78 12.78
N ARG A 80 1.98 -0.48 11.62
CA ARG A 80 2.90 0.63 11.49
C ARG A 80 2.23 1.98 11.75
N LEU A 81 1.02 2.18 11.25
CA LEU A 81 0.26 3.40 11.50
C LEU A 81 -0.08 3.56 12.98
N LEU A 82 -0.48 2.48 13.65
CA LEU A 82 -0.73 2.51 15.08
C LEU A 82 0.55 2.82 15.87
N ALA A 83 1.68 2.22 15.48
CA ALA A 83 2.97 2.50 16.10
C ALA A 83 3.43 3.95 15.88
N ALA A 84 3.04 4.56 14.77
CA ALA A 84 3.36 5.96 14.47
C ALA A 84 2.55 6.97 15.29
N GLY A 85 1.55 6.51 16.06
CA GLY A 85 0.76 7.34 16.96
C GLY A 85 -0.67 7.59 16.53
N PHE A 86 -1.12 7.02 15.43
CA PHE A 86 -2.53 7.12 15.03
C PHE A 86 -3.40 6.28 15.97
N SER A 87 -4.56 6.82 16.35
CA SER A 87 -5.46 6.13 17.29
C SER A 87 -6.38 5.14 16.61
N GLN A 88 -6.73 5.39 15.35
CA GLN A 88 -7.61 4.53 14.57
C GLN A 88 -7.08 4.39 13.16
N VAL A 89 -7.16 3.16 12.63
CA VAL A 89 -6.78 2.85 11.26
C VAL A 89 -7.91 2.02 10.65
N VAL A 90 -8.54 2.56 9.61
CA VAL A 90 -9.70 1.95 8.98
C VAL A 90 -9.40 1.66 7.51
N PRO A 91 -9.35 0.39 7.09
CA PRO A 91 -9.35 0.06 5.66
C PRO A 91 -10.72 0.40 5.09
N TRP A 92 -10.78 1.36 4.18
CA TRP A 92 -12.06 1.80 3.63
C TRP A 92 -12.26 1.35 2.20
N PHE A 93 -11.18 0.99 1.50
CA PHE A 93 -11.26 0.60 0.10
C PHE A 93 -10.15 -0.38 -0.24
N GLN A 94 -10.48 -1.41 -0.99
CA GLN A 94 -9.51 -2.35 -1.56
C GLN A 94 -9.91 -2.69 -2.98
N CYS A 95 -8.96 -2.61 -3.91
CA CYS A 95 -9.13 -3.02 -5.29
C CYS A 95 -7.96 -3.93 -5.65
N LEU A 96 -8.25 -5.21 -5.88
CA LEU A 96 -7.24 -6.23 -6.19
C LEU A 96 -6.15 -6.25 -5.11
N ASN A 97 -4.90 -5.90 -5.46
CA ASN A 97 -3.76 -5.88 -4.54
C ASN A 97 -3.42 -4.47 -4.04
N PHE A 98 -4.34 -3.52 -4.16
CA PHE A 98 -4.22 -2.19 -3.58
C PHE A 98 -5.26 -1.96 -2.51
N ALA A 99 -4.86 -1.28 -1.46
CA ALA A 99 -5.79 -0.87 -0.41
C ALA A 99 -5.55 0.58 -0.03
N SER A 100 -6.61 1.23 0.43
CA SER A 100 -6.55 2.57 0.99
C SER A 100 -7.02 2.52 2.44
N LEU A 101 -6.22 3.10 3.33
CA LEU A 101 -6.47 3.16 4.76
C LEU A 101 -6.69 4.61 5.17
N ILE A 102 -7.64 4.83 6.07
CA ILE A 102 -7.81 6.12 6.74
C ILE A 102 -7.22 5.99 8.13
N ALA A 103 -6.27 6.85 8.47
CA ALA A 103 -5.65 6.90 9.79
C ALA A 103 -6.04 8.19 10.49
N LEU A 104 -6.57 8.07 11.68
CA LEU A 104 -7.00 9.20 12.52
C LEU A 104 -6.01 9.41 13.66
N PRO A 105 -5.70 10.67 13.98
CA PRO A 105 -4.79 11.00 15.09
C PRO A 105 -5.18 10.47 16.44
#